data_33fbe31fc4351d629f3bdff09bcd1caa
#
_entry.id   33fbe31fc4351d629f3bdff09bcd1caa
#
_cell.length_a   1.000
_cell.length_b   1.000
_cell.length_c   1.000
_cell.angle_alpha   90.00
_cell.angle_beta   90.00
_cell.angle_gamma   90.00
#
_symmetry.space_group_name_H-M   'P 1'
#
loop_
_entity.id
_entity.type
_entity.pdbx_description
1 polymer ?
#
loop_
_entity_poly.entity_id
_entity_poly.type
_entity_poly.pdbx_seq_one_letter_code
_entity_poly.pdbx_strand_id
1 'polypeptide(L)'
;MRRFRIAMSRQAPIPVARHPVPRVRTRARWYGPFAVGVDLAAAALPVAATIVEVHEPHPLRLAAAAALLWPLIGVASKRYTPAAWGDGGGLRAVARDWLVLVGALATLRVVCGLQSVPAEAFTALLPALVATGVCQKLIHRHLLAARRNARALRHVLVVGEASALDAVVGQLAQRTDHEFVIVGACPVGEDEVTSGVPVCAQLTREAPETPEADASVVLGAADELGADLVFVAPGPHLDGERMRRLSWALHDRGRSLMVLPGITDVARRRVRLTSAAGLTLLHIAPPLQRGAHAAAKTAVDRVGALLLLLLLSPLLLLLALAVRLGSPGPVLYRQTRVGRHGMRFAMWKFRTMVVDADRLKSGLEQQNENDGHMFKMRRDPRVTPVGRVLRRYSLDELPQLFNILFGHMSLVGPRPPLPEEVVKYNGVEMRRLNVRPGLTGLWQVSGRSDLSWRETVALDLRYVDNWSLSGDVNVMARTVRAVLNGQGAY
;
A
#
# COMPACT_ATOMS: atom_id res chain seq x y z
N MET A 1 11.99 36.69 -58.69
CA MET A 1 11.69 36.63 -57.24
C MET A 1 10.27 36.12 -57.01
N ARG A 2 10.12 34.81 -56.82
CA ARG A 2 8.82 34.16 -56.52
C ARG A 2 8.78 33.86 -55.04
N ARG A 3 7.85 34.50 -54.30
CA ARG A 3 7.57 34.23 -52.88
C ARG A 3 6.73 32.96 -52.78
N PHE A 4 7.30 31.91 -52.18
CA PHE A 4 6.55 30.72 -51.73
C PHE A 4 5.81 31.09 -50.44
N ARG A 5 4.50 31.15 -50.50
CA ARG A 5 3.60 31.12 -49.31
C ARG A 5 3.40 29.68 -48.95
N ILE A 6 3.90 29.25 -47.80
CA ILE A 6 3.55 27.99 -47.22
C ILE A 6 2.14 28.16 -46.56
N ALA A 7 1.18 27.50 -47.14
CA ALA A 7 -0.18 27.40 -46.56
C ALA A 7 -0.12 26.44 -45.39
N MET A 8 -0.21 26.95 -44.15
CA MET A 8 -0.50 26.13 -42.98
C MET A 8 -1.90 25.57 -43.10
N SER A 9 -2.00 24.29 -43.39
CA SER A 9 -3.23 23.50 -43.30
C SER A 9 -3.71 23.51 -41.85
N ARG A 10 -4.80 24.19 -41.57
CA ARG A 10 -5.55 24.02 -40.33
C ARG A 10 -6.14 22.62 -40.37
N GLN A 11 -5.51 21.69 -39.61
CA GLN A 11 -6.10 20.40 -39.33
C GLN A 11 -7.41 20.65 -38.56
N ALA A 12 -8.52 20.19 -39.12
CA ALA A 12 -9.81 20.21 -38.48
C ALA A 12 -9.74 19.37 -37.20
N PRO A 13 -10.39 19.78 -36.09
CA PRO A 13 -10.40 18.99 -34.86
C PRO A 13 -11.01 17.63 -35.15
N ILE A 14 -10.29 16.59 -34.74
CA ILE A 14 -10.77 15.19 -34.82
C ILE A 14 -12.10 15.12 -34.03
N PRO A 15 -13.20 14.68 -34.61
CA PRO A 15 -14.46 14.55 -33.91
C PRO A 15 -14.29 13.45 -32.83
N VAL A 16 -14.18 13.85 -31.57
CA VAL A 16 -14.24 12.93 -30.43
C VAL A 16 -15.63 12.29 -30.46
N ALA A 17 -15.66 10.99 -30.73
CA ALA A 17 -16.89 10.22 -30.74
C ALA A 17 -17.58 10.36 -29.38
N ARG A 18 -18.70 11.06 -29.34
CA ARG A 18 -19.58 11.22 -28.17
C ARG A 18 -20.31 9.89 -27.92
N HIS A 19 -19.59 8.90 -27.40
CA HIS A 19 -20.27 7.74 -26.83
C HIS A 19 -20.74 8.15 -25.43
N PRO A 20 -22.04 8.08 -25.10
CA PRO A 20 -22.50 8.27 -23.75
C PRO A 20 -21.85 7.19 -22.88
N VAL A 21 -20.90 7.62 -22.03
CA VAL A 21 -20.25 6.70 -21.10
C VAL A 21 -21.33 6.17 -20.15
N PRO A 22 -21.60 4.87 -20.11
CA PRO A 22 -22.68 4.35 -19.29
C PRO A 22 -22.40 4.70 -17.84
N ARG A 23 -23.34 5.43 -17.20
CA ARG A 23 -23.30 5.71 -15.76
C ARG A 23 -23.17 4.40 -15.02
N VAL A 24 -21.97 4.08 -14.58
CA VAL A 24 -21.71 2.90 -13.75
C VAL A 24 -22.28 3.18 -12.37
N ARG A 25 -23.60 2.96 -12.23
CA ARG A 25 -24.24 2.88 -10.92
C ARG A 25 -23.46 1.84 -10.12
N THR A 26 -22.81 2.28 -9.05
CA THR A 26 -21.99 1.47 -8.18
C THR A 26 -22.73 0.18 -7.79
N ARG A 27 -22.36 -0.95 -8.41
CA ARG A 27 -22.85 -2.29 -8.04
C ARG A 27 -22.45 -2.69 -6.60
N ALA A 28 -21.80 -1.82 -5.87
CA ALA A 28 -21.35 -2.00 -4.49
C ALA A 28 -22.49 -1.97 -3.44
N ARG A 29 -23.75 -1.70 -3.84
CA ARG A 29 -24.87 -1.59 -2.89
C ARG A 29 -25.17 -2.90 -2.15
N TRP A 30 -24.86 -4.05 -2.70
CA TRP A 30 -25.15 -5.35 -2.08
C TRP A 30 -24.07 -5.80 -1.07
N TYR A 31 -22.85 -5.23 -1.09
CA TYR A 31 -21.78 -5.62 -0.16
C TYR A 31 -22.14 -5.33 1.30
N GLY A 32 -22.76 -4.19 1.58
CA GLY A 32 -23.20 -3.83 2.93
C GLY A 32 -24.19 -4.83 3.51
N PRO A 33 -25.36 -5.03 2.89
CA PRO A 33 -26.33 -6.05 3.34
C PRO A 33 -25.74 -7.45 3.45
N PHE A 34 -24.90 -7.87 2.51
CA PHE A 34 -24.23 -9.17 2.54
C PHE A 34 -23.27 -9.30 3.73
N ALA A 35 -22.42 -8.30 3.97
CA ALA A 35 -21.49 -8.31 5.10
C ALA A 35 -22.23 -8.32 6.46
N VAL A 36 -23.32 -7.57 6.57
CA VAL A 36 -24.20 -7.58 7.76
C VAL A 36 -24.82 -8.96 7.95
N GLY A 37 -25.32 -9.60 6.89
CA GLY A 37 -25.87 -10.95 6.95
C GLY A 37 -24.86 -12.01 7.40
N VAL A 38 -23.62 -11.92 6.89
CA VAL A 38 -22.52 -12.80 7.33
C VAL A 38 -22.20 -12.57 8.81
N ASP A 39 -22.14 -11.32 9.25
CA ASP A 39 -21.84 -10.97 10.63
C ASP A 39 -22.93 -11.45 11.59
N LEU A 40 -24.20 -11.29 11.23
CA LEU A 40 -25.34 -11.82 12.00
C LEU A 40 -25.25 -13.34 12.16
N ALA A 41 -25.08 -14.06 11.05
CA ALA A 41 -25.02 -15.52 11.06
C ALA A 41 -23.78 -16.04 11.81
N ALA A 42 -22.62 -15.44 11.57
CA ALA A 42 -21.35 -15.84 12.17
C ALA A 42 -21.29 -15.58 13.70
N ALA A 43 -22.06 -14.62 14.20
CA ALA A 43 -22.17 -14.37 15.63
C ALA A 43 -23.28 -15.22 16.29
N ALA A 44 -24.43 -15.41 15.62
CA ALA A 44 -25.57 -16.11 16.19
C ALA A 44 -25.37 -17.63 16.23
N LEU A 45 -24.98 -18.24 15.12
CA LEU A 45 -24.98 -19.71 14.98
C LEU A 45 -23.99 -20.42 15.93
N PRO A 46 -22.73 -20.00 16.05
CA PRO A 46 -21.77 -20.66 16.95
C PRO A 46 -22.15 -20.47 18.42
N VAL A 47 -22.66 -19.28 18.80
CA VAL A 47 -23.12 -19.01 20.16
C VAL A 47 -24.34 -19.87 20.50
N ALA A 48 -25.31 -19.99 19.59
CA ALA A 48 -26.45 -20.85 19.78
C ALA A 48 -26.05 -22.33 19.93
N ALA A 49 -25.16 -22.84 19.09
CA ALA A 49 -24.67 -24.20 19.14
C ALA A 49 -23.96 -24.51 20.47
N THR A 50 -23.01 -23.66 20.89
CA THR A 50 -22.25 -23.87 22.14
C THR A 50 -23.15 -23.83 23.37
N ILE A 51 -24.17 -22.97 23.38
CA ILE A 51 -25.10 -22.84 24.53
C ILE A 51 -26.06 -24.01 24.60
N VAL A 52 -26.46 -24.59 23.47
CA VAL A 52 -27.26 -25.80 23.43
C VAL A 52 -26.49 -26.99 24.03
N GLU A 53 -25.18 -27.10 23.76
CA GLU A 53 -24.33 -28.14 24.34
C GLU A 53 -24.17 -27.99 25.87
N VAL A 54 -24.09 -26.77 26.37
CA VAL A 54 -23.83 -26.47 27.80
C VAL A 54 -25.11 -26.47 28.65
N HIS A 55 -26.31 -26.70 28.08
CA HIS A 55 -27.64 -26.77 28.78
C HIS A 55 -27.95 -25.49 29.59
N GLU A 56 -27.59 -24.32 29.11
CA GLU A 56 -27.92 -23.04 29.74
C GLU A 56 -29.43 -22.71 29.64
N PRO A 57 -30.05 -22.10 30.69
CA PRO A 57 -31.52 -21.90 30.75
C PRO A 57 -32.06 -20.90 29.71
N HIS A 58 -31.19 -20.06 29.10
CA HIS A 58 -31.63 -19.03 28.13
C HIS A 58 -30.70 -18.89 26.92
N PRO A 59 -30.49 -19.95 26.12
CA PRO A 59 -29.53 -19.96 25.00
C PRO A 59 -29.81 -18.89 23.93
N LEU A 60 -31.09 -18.69 23.62
CA LEU A 60 -31.54 -17.76 22.59
C LEU A 60 -31.26 -16.29 22.91
N ARG A 61 -31.24 -15.90 24.19
CA ARG A 61 -30.99 -14.50 24.59
C ARG A 61 -29.54 -14.08 24.35
N LEU A 62 -28.59 -14.93 24.70
CA LEU A 62 -27.17 -14.64 24.46
C LEU A 62 -26.81 -14.69 22.97
N ALA A 63 -27.34 -15.65 22.22
CA ALA A 63 -27.22 -15.72 20.79
C ALA A 63 -27.80 -14.47 20.10
N ALA A 64 -29.00 -14.03 20.54
CA ALA A 64 -29.59 -12.79 20.03
C ALA A 64 -28.75 -11.55 20.39
N ALA A 65 -28.23 -11.48 21.63
CA ALA A 65 -27.35 -10.38 22.03
C ALA A 65 -26.05 -10.33 21.16
N ALA A 66 -25.41 -11.48 20.95
CA ALA A 66 -24.22 -11.55 20.10
C ALA A 66 -24.54 -11.17 18.64
N ALA A 67 -25.65 -11.67 18.09
CA ALA A 67 -26.13 -11.38 16.75
C ALA A 67 -26.42 -9.89 16.53
N LEU A 68 -26.94 -9.19 17.52
CA LEU A 68 -27.25 -7.76 17.43
C LEU A 68 -26.03 -6.89 17.70
N LEU A 69 -25.22 -7.22 18.71
CA LEU A 69 -24.06 -6.43 19.09
C LEU A 69 -22.97 -6.43 18.01
N TRP A 70 -22.75 -7.55 17.35
CA TRP A 70 -21.67 -7.65 16.36
C TRP A 70 -21.85 -6.71 15.15
N PRO A 71 -23.00 -6.67 14.47
CA PRO A 71 -23.25 -5.68 13.43
C PRO A 71 -23.31 -4.25 13.98
N LEU A 72 -23.86 -4.03 15.18
CA LEU A 72 -23.93 -2.70 15.79
C LEU A 72 -22.53 -2.11 16.00
N ILE A 73 -21.60 -2.90 16.54
CA ILE A 73 -20.18 -2.53 16.64
C ILE A 73 -19.60 -2.25 15.25
N GLY A 74 -19.95 -3.06 14.24
CA GLY A 74 -19.54 -2.85 12.85
C GLY A 74 -20.05 -1.54 12.24
N VAL A 75 -21.28 -1.14 12.55
CA VAL A 75 -21.83 0.17 12.15
C VAL A 75 -21.10 1.29 12.87
N ALA A 76 -20.92 1.21 14.19
CA ALA A 76 -20.23 2.21 15.00
C ALA A 76 -18.77 2.42 14.56
N SER A 77 -18.08 1.34 14.20
CA SER A 77 -16.70 1.38 13.66
C SER A 77 -16.63 1.74 12.18
N LYS A 78 -17.76 2.03 11.51
CA LYS A 78 -17.87 2.31 10.06
C LYS A 78 -17.35 1.17 9.17
N ARG A 79 -17.42 -0.09 9.65
CA ARG A 79 -16.90 -1.28 8.97
C ARG A 79 -17.60 -1.58 7.64
N TYR A 80 -18.86 -1.20 7.47
CA TYR A 80 -19.68 -1.43 6.26
C TYR A 80 -19.62 -0.30 5.25
N THR A 81 -18.65 0.59 5.37
CA THR A 81 -18.47 1.69 4.42
C THR A 81 -17.57 1.29 3.24
N PRO A 82 -17.77 1.85 2.03
CA PRO A 82 -16.92 1.59 0.88
C PRO A 82 -15.43 1.90 1.14
N ALA A 83 -15.14 2.91 1.96
CA ALA A 83 -13.77 3.27 2.36
C ALA A 83 -13.10 2.15 3.17
N ALA A 84 -13.83 1.48 4.08
CA ALA A 84 -13.28 0.39 4.89
C ALA A 84 -12.90 -0.84 4.04
N TRP A 85 -13.62 -1.10 2.96
CA TRP A 85 -13.34 -2.22 2.05
C TRP A 85 -12.21 -1.89 1.06
N GLY A 86 -11.99 -0.61 0.74
CA GLY A 86 -10.96 -0.15 -0.21
C GLY A 86 -9.54 -0.17 0.37
N ASP A 87 -9.38 0.17 1.64
CA ASP A 87 -8.07 0.46 2.26
C ASP A 87 -7.27 -0.80 2.70
N GLY A 88 -7.81 -2.02 2.55
CA GLY A 88 -7.12 -3.28 2.92
C GLY A 88 -6.79 -3.45 4.41
N GLY A 89 -7.12 -2.47 5.25
CA GLY A 89 -6.81 -2.44 6.69
C GLY A 89 -7.80 -3.20 7.58
N GLY A 90 -8.76 -3.93 7.00
CA GLY A 90 -9.91 -4.49 7.67
C GLY A 90 -9.62 -5.45 8.83
N LEU A 91 -8.58 -6.29 8.75
CA LEU A 91 -8.36 -7.36 9.73
C LEU A 91 -8.08 -6.85 11.15
N ARG A 92 -7.37 -5.73 11.29
CA ARG A 92 -7.11 -5.10 12.60
C ARG A 92 -8.35 -4.45 13.18
N ALA A 93 -9.14 -3.79 12.33
CA ALA A 93 -10.41 -3.22 12.76
C ALA A 93 -11.36 -4.31 13.23
N VAL A 94 -11.45 -5.42 12.49
CA VAL A 94 -12.25 -6.60 12.87
C VAL A 94 -11.77 -7.20 14.19
N ALA A 95 -10.46 -7.38 14.38
CA ALA A 95 -9.90 -7.92 15.61
C ALA A 95 -10.19 -7.00 16.82
N ARG A 96 -10.04 -5.68 16.66
CA ARG A 96 -10.41 -4.71 17.69
C ARG A 96 -11.89 -4.76 18.01
N ASP A 97 -12.74 -4.76 17.00
CA ASP A 97 -14.19 -4.81 17.14
C ASP A 97 -14.62 -6.12 17.82
N TRP A 98 -13.93 -7.22 17.51
CA TRP A 98 -14.15 -8.52 18.17
C TRP A 98 -13.78 -8.50 19.65
N LEU A 99 -12.66 -7.85 20.02
CA LEU A 99 -12.31 -7.66 21.43
C LEU A 99 -13.36 -6.81 22.18
N VAL A 100 -13.93 -5.81 21.52
CA VAL A 100 -15.04 -5.02 22.07
C VAL A 100 -16.28 -5.88 22.25
N LEU A 101 -16.61 -6.76 21.29
CA LEU A 101 -17.73 -7.71 21.42
C LEU A 101 -17.54 -8.66 22.59
N VAL A 102 -16.35 -9.27 22.71
CA VAL A 102 -16.02 -10.17 23.83
C VAL A 102 -16.15 -9.44 25.17
N GLY A 103 -15.60 -8.21 25.27
CA GLY A 103 -15.72 -7.41 26.48
C GLY A 103 -17.17 -7.04 26.82
N ALA A 104 -17.97 -6.64 25.82
CA ALA A 104 -19.38 -6.28 26.02
C ALA A 104 -20.21 -7.49 26.49
N LEU A 105 -20.02 -8.65 25.87
CA LEU A 105 -20.72 -9.88 26.27
C LEU A 105 -20.26 -10.39 27.65
N ALA A 106 -18.97 -10.28 27.98
CA ALA A 106 -18.44 -10.60 29.28
C ALA A 106 -19.07 -9.71 30.37
N THR A 107 -19.18 -8.40 30.12
CA THR A 107 -19.84 -7.46 31.02
C THR A 107 -21.33 -7.78 31.19
N LEU A 108 -22.01 -8.04 30.08
CA LEU A 108 -23.43 -8.39 30.10
C LEU A 108 -23.69 -9.66 30.93
N ARG A 109 -22.82 -10.65 30.83
CA ARG A 109 -22.90 -11.89 31.64
C ARG A 109 -22.78 -11.63 33.13
N VAL A 110 -21.79 -10.81 33.52
CA VAL A 110 -21.61 -10.44 34.94
C VAL A 110 -22.86 -9.72 35.46
N VAL A 111 -23.40 -8.78 34.71
CA VAL A 111 -24.58 -8.00 35.08
C VAL A 111 -25.83 -8.91 35.18
N CYS A 112 -25.95 -9.90 34.29
CA CYS A 112 -27.08 -10.83 34.27
C CYS A 112 -26.93 -12.05 35.22
N GLY A 113 -25.80 -12.17 35.95
CA GLY A 113 -25.52 -13.24 36.88
C GLY A 113 -25.35 -14.63 36.24
N LEU A 114 -24.98 -14.68 34.94
CA LEU A 114 -24.85 -15.95 34.22
C LEU A 114 -23.49 -16.60 34.52
N GLN A 115 -23.51 -17.84 34.98
CA GLN A 115 -22.31 -18.63 35.26
C GLN A 115 -21.89 -19.40 34.00
N SER A 116 -20.70 -19.15 33.49
CA SER A 116 -20.11 -19.96 32.41
C SER A 116 -18.58 -19.74 32.33
N VAL A 117 -17.89 -20.71 31.74
CA VAL A 117 -16.43 -20.71 31.62
C VAL A 117 -16.00 -19.69 30.56
N PRO A 118 -15.06 -18.75 30.85
CA PRO A 118 -14.59 -17.74 29.89
C PRO A 118 -14.04 -18.35 28.59
N ALA A 119 -13.43 -19.52 28.64
CA ALA A 119 -12.88 -20.22 27.49
C ALA A 119 -13.93 -20.59 26.43
N GLU A 120 -15.12 -21.01 26.87
CA GLU A 120 -16.23 -21.39 25.97
C GLU A 120 -16.78 -20.18 25.22
N ALA A 121 -16.88 -19.02 25.90
CA ALA A 121 -17.29 -17.78 25.26
C ALA A 121 -16.30 -17.32 24.18
N PHE A 122 -15.00 -17.50 24.41
CA PHE A 122 -13.96 -17.21 23.41
C PHE A 122 -14.08 -18.13 22.19
N THR A 123 -14.23 -19.43 22.39
CA THR A 123 -14.35 -20.40 21.30
C THR A 123 -15.63 -20.19 20.50
N ALA A 124 -16.76 -19.87 21.16
CA ALA A 124 -18.03 -19.55 20.50
C ALA A 124 -17.97 -18.30 19.61
N LEU A 125 -17.16 -17.30 19.99
CA LEU A 125 -17.05 -16.04 19.22
C LEU A 125 -15.92 -16.02 18.17
N LEU A 126 -15.02 -17.00 18.20
CA LEU A 126 -13.93 -17.08 17.22
C LEU A 126 -14.41 -17.22 15.77
N PRO A 127 -15.46 -17.98 15.44
CA PRO A 127 -16.02 -18.06 14.10
C PRO A 127 -16.50 -16.71 13.56
N ALA A 128 -17.04 -15.82 14.42
CA ALA A 128 -17.42 -14.47 14.01
C ALA A 128 -16.21 -13.64 13.54
N LEU A 129 -15.08 -13.71 14.26
CA LEU A 129 -13.84 -13.07 13.85
C LEU A 129 -13.35 -13.59 12.49
N VAL A 130 -13.30 -14.91 12.33
CA VAL A 130 -12.78 -15.56 11.12
C VAL A 130 -13.70 -15.27 9.91
N ALA A 131 -15.01 -15.49 10.06
CA ALA A 131 -15.96 -15.30 8.96
C ALA A 131 -16.02 -13.83 8.50
N THR A 132 -16.06 -12.88 9.44
CA THR A 132 -15.99 -11.44 9.10
C THR A 132 -14.70 -11.09 8.43
N GLY A 133 -13.56 -11.57 8.93
CA GLY A 133 -12.24 -11.32 8.32
C GLY A 133 -12.13 -11.89 6.91
N VAL A 134 -12.62 -13.10 6.68
CA VAL A 134 -12.67 -13.74 5.36
C VAL A 134 -13.61 -12.97 4.43
N CYS A 135 -14.82 -12.63 4.90
CA CYS A 135 -15.79 -11.85 4.13
C CYS A 135 -15.19 -10.51 3.66
N GLN A 136 -14.58 -9.74 4.55
CA GLN A 136 -13.94 -8.48 4.21
C GLN A 136 -12.81 -8.66 3.19
N LYS A 137 -11.99 -9.70 3.35
CA LYS A 137 -10.92 -10.00 2.41
C LYS A 137 -11.45 -10.40 1.03
N LEU A 138 -12.55 -11.14 0.96
CA LEU A 138 -13.20 -11.52 -0.30
C LEU A 138 -13.81 -10.30 -0.99
N ILE A 139 -14.52 -9.44 -0.24
CA ILE A 139 -15.07 -8.19 -0.77
C ILE A 139 -13.94 -7.29 -1.30
N HIS A 140 -12.86 -7.13 -0.54
CA HIS A 140 -11.69 -6.36 -0.98
C HIS A 140 -11.07 -6.93 -2.27
N ARG A 141 -10.87 -8.25 -2.35
CA ARG A 141 -10.34 -8.89 -3.57
C ARG A 141 -11.28 -8.73 -4.75
N HIS A 142 -12.58 -8.86 -4.54
CA HIS A 142 -13.59 -8.66 -5.59
C HIS A 142 -13.62 -7.21 -6.08
N LEU A 143 -13.51 -6.23 -5.16
CA LEU A 143 -13.41 -4.81 -5.51
C LEU A 143 -12.15 -4.52 -6.34
N LEU A 144 -10.99 -5.04 -5.93
CA LEU A 144 -9.76 -4.87 -6.71
C LEU A 144 -9.87 -5.51 -8.10
N ALA A 145 -10.47 -6.69 -8.21
CA ALA A 145 -10.71 -7.33 -9.50
C ALA A 145 -11.69 -6.51 -10.37
N ALA A 146 -12.76 -5.99 -9.76
CA ALA A 146 -13.72 -5.14 -10.46
C ALA A 146 -13.09 -3.81 -10.93
N ARG A 147 -12.20 -3.20 -10.14
CA ARG A 147 -11.43 -2.01 -10.52
C ARG A 147 -10.50 -2.29 -11.69
N ARG A 148 -9.75 -3.38 -11.67
CA ARG A 148 -8.89 -3.80 -12.79
C ARG A 148 -9.65 -4.01 -14.09
N ASN A 149 -10.90 -4.45 -14.01
CA ASN A 149 -11.78 -4.67 -15.15
C ASN A 149 -12.63 -3.44 -15.50
N ALA A 150 -12.27 -2.26 -15.05
CA ALA A 150 -12.97 -0.98 -15.27
C ALA A 150 -14.47 -0.97 -14.89
N ARG A 151 -14.92 -1.89 -14.02
CA ARG A 151 -16.34 -2.05 -13.64
C ARG A 151 -16.76 -1.31 -12.37
N ALA A 152 -15.82 -0.76 -11.62
CA ALA A 152 -16.05 -0.06 -10.35
C ALA A 152 -15.17 1.20 -10.27
N LEU A 153 -15.23 2.04 -11.31
CA LEU A 153 -14.47 3.27 -11.40
C LEU A 153 -15.40 4.48 -11.20
N ARG A 154 -14.87 5.53 -10.61
CA ARG A 154 -15.54 6.82 -10.46
C ARG A 154 -14.95 7.78 -11.47
N HIS A 155 -15.80 8.44 -12.24
CA HIS A 155 -15.39 9.45 -13.20
C HIS A 155 -15.04 10.74 -12.47
N VAL A 156 -13.86 11.25 -12.74
CA VAL A 156 -13.29 12.42 -12.07
C VAL A 156 -12.98 13.50 -13.10
N LEU A 157 -13.50 14.70 -12.85
CA LEU A 157 -13.07 15.91 -13.49
C LEU A 157 -12.00 16.58 -12.62
N VAL A 158 -10.86 16.96 -13.19
CA VAL A 158 -9.77 17.61 -12.44
C VAL A 158 -9.74 19.08 -12.75
N VAL A 159 -9.67 19.93 -11.71
CA VAL A 159 -9.66 21.41 -11.81
C VAL A 159 -8.39 21.92 -11.13
N GLY A 160 -7.63 22.80 -11.77
CA GLY A 160 -6.40 23.38 -11.21
C GLY A 160 -5.49 23.98 -12.28
N GLU A 161 -4.33 24.44 -11.90
CA GLU A 161 -3.29 24.90 -12.84
C GLU A 161 -2.76 23.76 -13.70
N ALA A 162 -2.36 24.02 -14.95
CA ALA A 162 -1.93 23.00 -15.91
C ALA A 162 -0.83 22.07 -15.35
N SER A 163 0.18 22.64 -14.69
CA SER A 163 1.27 21.88 -14.10
C SER A 163 0.80 20.95 -12.96
N ALA A 164 -0.15 21.40 -12.14
CA ALA A 164 -0.74 20.60 -11.08
C ALA A 164 -1.63 19.49 -11.65
N LEU A 165 -2.38 19.78 -12.72
CA LEU A 165 -3.18 18.78 -13.43
C LEU A 165 -2.31 17.68 -14.01
N ASP A 166 -1.21 18.02 -14.70
CA ASP A 166 -0.27 17.05 -15.27
C ASP A 166 0.37 16.17 -14.21
N ALA A 167 0.73 16.75 -13.06
CA ALA A 167 1.26 16.00 -11.93
C ALA A 167 0.25 14.98 -11.36
N VAL A 168 -1.01 15.38 -11.21
CA VAL A 168 -2.10 14.52 -10.72
C VAL A 168 -2.40 13.39 -11.71
N VAL A 169 -2.51 13.72 -12.99
CA VAL A 169 -2.75 12.72 -14.05
C VAL A 169 -1.60 11.71 -14.08
N GLY A 170 -0.35 12.19 -14.11
CA GLY A 170 0.82 11.33 -14.11
C GLY A 170 0.89 10.41 -12.88
N GLN A 171 0.53 10.91 -11.71
CA GLN A 171 0.52 10.13 -10.47
C GLN A 171 -0.58 9.06 -10.46
N LEU A 172 -1.77 9.38 -10.94
CA LEU A 172 -2.87 8.40 -11.04
C LEU A 172 -2.59 7.36 -12.12
N ALA A 173 -2.01 7.75 -13.25
CA ALA A 173 -1.68 6.81 -14.33
C ALA A 173 -0.66 5.73 -13.91
N GLN A 174 0.26 6.05 -12.98
CA GLN A 174 1.25 5.10 -12.46
C GLN A 174 0.67 4.00 -11.56
N ARG A 175 -0.58 4.12 -11.15
CA ARG A 175 -1.24 3.19 -10.21
C ARG A 175 -2.56 2.71 -10.77
N THR A 176 -2.82 1.41 -10.66
CA THR A 176 -4.08 0.77 -11.09
C THR A 176 -4.93 0.27 -9.92
N ASP A 177 -4.52 0.58 -8.68
CA ASP A 177 -5.17 0.08 -7.46
C ASP A 177 -6.23 1.05 -6.89
N HIS A 178 -6.46 2.20 -7.56
CA HIS A 178 -7.46 3.19 -7.17
C HIS A 178 -8.77 3.06 -7.95
N GLU A 179 -9.79 3.79 -7.51
CA GLU A 179 -11.13 3.77 -8.10
C GLU A 179 -11.43 4.93 -9.04
N PHE A 180 -10.44 5.74 -9.40
CA PHE A 180 -10.63 6.99 -10.14
C PHE A 180 -10.20 6.86 -11.59
N VAL A 181 -11.01 7.39 -12.50
CA VAL A 181 -10.67 7.61 -13.92
C VAL A 181 -10.87 9.07 -14.22
N ILE A 182 -9.82 9.73 -14.69
CA ILE A 182 -9.91 11.12 -15.13
C ILE A 182 -10.58 11.12 -16.49
N VAL A 183 -11.73 11.80 -16.56
CA VAL A 183 -12.52 11.92 -17.80
C VAL A 183 -12.32 13.27 -18.49
N GLY A 184 -11.81 14.26 -17.78
CA GLY A 184 -11.51 15.57 -18.32
C GLY A 184 -10.77 16.47 -17.34
N ALA A 185 -10.26 17.57 -17.84
CA ALA A 185 -9.57 18.61 -17.10
C ALA A 185 -10.18 19.98 -17.36
N CYS A 186 -10.22 20.83 -16.32
CA CYS A 186 -10.54 22.25 -16.39
C CYS A 186 -9.33 23.02 -15.86
N PRO A 187 -8.39 23.43 -16.72
CA PRO A 187 -7.25 24.24 -16.31
C PRO A 187 -7.70 25.66 -15.91
N VAL A 188 -6.95 26.24 -14.96
CA VAL A 188 -7.03 27.66 -14.58
C VAL A 188 -5.94 28.40 -15.34
N GLY A 189 -6.33 29.35 -16.18
CA GLY A 189 -5.41 30.07 -17.06
C GLY A 189 -5.26 29.39 -18.43
N GLU A 190 -4.43 29.99 -19.28
CA GLU A 190 -4.25 29.61 -20.69
C GLU A 190 -3.12 28.59 -20.90
N ASP A 191 -2.48 28.12 -19.84
CA ASP A 191 -1.37 27.19 -19.95
C ASP A 191 -1.83 25.84 -20.50
N GLU A 192 -1.02 25.25 -21.38
CA GLU A 192 -1.33 23.98 -22.03
C GLU A 192 -1.17 22.78 -21.09
N VAL A 193 -2.15 21.89 -21.05
CA VAL A 193 -2.12 20.62 -20.32
C VAL A 193 -1.44 19.58 -21.20
N THR A 194 -0.31 19.05 -20.75
CA THR A 194 0.55 18.13 -21.52
C THR A 194 0.23 16.66 -21.32
N SER A 195 -0.56 16.33 -20.32
CA SER A 195 -0.89 14.93 -19.93
C SER A 195 -1.81 14.18 -20.89
N GLY A 196 -2.28 14.81 -21.96
CA GLY A 196 -3.16 14.18 -22.95
C GLY A 196 -4.61 13.96 -22.49
N VAL A 197 -5.00 14.48 -21.32
CA VAL A 197 -6.39 14.47 -20.85
C VAL A 197 -7.18 15.55 -21.61
N PRO A 198 -8.43 15.26 -22.08
CA PRO A 198 -9.22 16.24 -22.78
C PRO A 198 -9.55 17.43 -21.89
N VAL A 199 -9.22 18.63 -22.37
CA VAL A 199 -9.62 19.90 -21.74
C VAL A 199 -11.05 20.20 -22.18
N CYS A 200 -11.99 20.23 -21.23
CA CYS A 200 -13.42 20.36 -21.52
C CYS A 200 -13.95 21.74 -21.23
N ALA A 201 -13.28 22.47 -20.35
CA ALA A 201 -13.57 23.83 -20.00
C ALA A 201 -12.33 24.49 -19.44
N GLN A 202 -12.32 25.82 -19.37
CA GLN A 202 -11.20 26.60 -18.88
C GLN A 202 -11.70 27.67 -17.94
N LEU A 203 -11.01 27.83 -16.80
CA LEU A 203 -11.28 28.88 -15.83
C LEU A 203 -10.30 30.03 -16.04
N THR A 204 -10.79 31.27 -15.84
CA THR A 204 -9.93 32.45 -15.87
C THR A 204 -9.01 32.50 -14.65
N ARG A 205 -7.83 33.11 -14.78
CA ARG A 205 -6.91 33.32 -13.63
C ARG A 205 -7.52 34.30 -12.61
N GLU A 206 -8.19 35.34 -13.09
CA GLU A 206 -8.90 36.27 -12.25
C GLU A 206 -10.22 35.67 -11.77
N ALA A 207 -10.57 35.94 -10.51
CA ALA A 207 -11.84 35.51 -9.98
C ALA A 207 -12.97 36.26 -10.74
N PRO A 208 -13.97 35.53 -11.27
CA PRO A 208 -15.04 36.18 -12.02
C PRO A 208 -15.87 37.10 -11.11
N GLU A 209 -16.38 38.18 -11.69
CA GLU A 209 -17.25 39.12 -10.98
C GLU A 209 -18.53 38.45 -10.44
N THR A 210 -19.06 37.49 -11.19
CA THR A 210 -20.21 36.71 -10.72
C THR A 210 -19.77 35.44 -9.99
N PRO A 211 -20.22 35.24 -8.75
CA PRO A 211 -19.83 34.07 -7.93
C PRO A 211 -20.13 32.72 -8.58
N GLU A 212 -21.04 32.69 -9.55
CA GLU A 212 -21.57 31.48 -10.17
C GLU A 212 -20.87 31.10 -11.47
N ALA A 213 -20.03 31.96 -12.04
CA ALA A 213 -19.42 31.72 -13.33
C ALA A 213 -18.52 30.50 -13.36
N ASP A 214 -17.57 30.40 -12.42
CA ASP A 214 -16.69 29.22 -12.31
C ASP A 214 -17.48 27.93 -12.05
N ALA A 215 -18.48 28.04 -11.18
CA ALA A 215 -19.32 26.91 -10.82
C ALA A 215 -20.12 26.40 -12.03
N SER A 216 -20.66 27.30 -12.85
CA SER A 216 -21.41 26.93 -14.05
C SER A 216 -20.52 26.23 -15.08
N VAL A 217 -19.29 26.71 -15.28
CA VAL A 217 -18.31 26.11 -16.18
C VAL A 217 -17.92 24.70 -15.74
N VAL A 218 -17.56 24.53 -14.46
CA VAL A 218 -17.16 23.21 -13.91
C VAL A 218 -18.35 22.24 -13.88
N LEU A 219 -19.54 22.72 -13.51
CA LEU A 219 -20.76 21.90 -13.52
C LEU A 219 -21.14 21.46 -14.93
N GLY A 220 -21.08 22.38 -15.90
CA GLY A 220 -21.34 22.06 -17.32
C GLY A 220 -20.41 20.95 -17.82
N ALA A 221 -19.10 21.11 -17.60
CA ALA A 221 -18.10 20.09 -17.95
C ALA A 221 -18.34 18.76 -17.20
N ALA A 222 -18.68 18.83 -15.91
CA ALA A 222 -18.96 17.64 -15.12
C ALA A 222 -20.24 16.92 -15.57
N ASP A 223 -21.28 17.65 -16.02
CA ASP A 223 -22.52 17.08 -16.55
C ASP A 223 -22.30 16.47 -17.94
N GLU A 224 -21.56 17.15 -18.80
CA GLU A 224 -21.26 16.67 -20.16
C GLU A 224 -20.46 15.36 -20.12
N LEU A 225 -19.47 15.25 -19.23
CA LEU A 225 -18.60 14.08 -19.10
C LEU A 225 -19.17 13.01 -18.15
N GLY A 226 -20.28 13.27 -17.48
CA GLY A 226 -20.82 12.35 -16.48
C GLY A 226 -19.88 12.13 -15.30
N ALA A 227 -19.10 13.16 -14.91
CA ALA A 227 -18.18 13.05 -13.78
C ALA A 227 -18.95 12.95 -12.46
N ASP A 228 -18.61 11.96 -11.64
CA ASP A 228 -19.22 11.74 -10.32
C ASP A 228 -18.59 12.60 -9.23
N LEU A 229 -17.37 13.05 -9.47
CA LEU A 229 -16.48 13.66 -8.49
C LEU A 229 -15.60 14.72 -9.16
N VAL A 230 -15.35 15.81 -8.47
CA VAL A 230 -14.43 16.86 -8.91
C VAL A 230 -13.21 16.87 -7.99
N PHE A 231 -12.02 16.71 -8.56
CA PHE A 231 -10.75 16.92 -7.88
C PHE A 231 -10.28 18.34 -8.11
N VAL A 232 -9.95 19.03 -7.04
CA VAL A 232 -9.38 20.38 -7.12
C VAL A 232 -7.95 20.34 -6.61
N ALA A 233 -7.02 20.74 -7.47
CA ALA A 233 -5.63 21.02 -7.10
C ALA A 233 -5.52 22.50 -6.73
N PRO A 234 -5.35 22.86 -5.44
CA PRO A 234 -5.24 24.25 -5.02
C PRO A 234 -4.03 24.93 -5.68
N GLY A 235 -4.21 26.16 -6.06
CA GLY A 235 -3.17 27.00 -6.65
C GLY A 235 -3.40 28.46 -6.29
N PRO A 236 -2.48 29.36 -6.64
CA PRO A 236 -2.59 30.78 -6.33
C PRO A 236 -3.86 31.46 -6.89
N HIS A 237 -4.43 30.92 -7.96
CA HIS A 237 -5.65 31.43 -8.61
C HIS A 237 -6.92 30.68 -8.21
N LEU A 238 -6.82 29.64 -7.37
CA LEU A 238 -7.95 28.91 -6.76
C LEU A 238 -7.89 29.08 -5.24
N ASP A 239 -8.22 30.28 -4.79
CA ASP A 239 -8.19 30.65 -3.38
C ASP A 239 -9.29 29.98 -2.54
N GLY A 240 -9.25 30.16 -1.22
CA GLY A 240 -10.19 29.54 -0.30
C GLY A 240 -11.64 29.96 -0.51
N GLU A 241 -11.90 31.20 -0.93
CA GLU A 241 -13.26 31.67 -1.20
C GLU A 241 -13.80 31.13 -2.51
N ARG A 242 -13.02 31.18 -3.58
CA ARG A 242 -13.36 30.64 -4.90
C ARG A 242 -13.64 29.13 -4.81
N MET A 243 -12.80 28.40 -4.08
CA MET A 243 -12.98 26.98 -3.81
C MET A 243 -14.24 26.67 -3.00
N ARG A 244 -14.55 27.51 -1.99
CA ARG A 244 -15.75 27.38 -1.16
C ARG A 244 -17.02 27.54 -1.98
N ARG A 245 -17.08 28.54 -2.86
CA ARG A 245 -18.19 28.77 -3.78
C ARG A 245 -18.39 27.61 -4.74
N LEU A 246 -17.29 27.08 -5.31
CA LEU A 246 -17.33 25.89 -6.16
C LEU A 246 -17.83 24.65 -5.39
N SER A 247 -17.40 24.49 -4.14
CA SER A 247 -17.86 23.40 -3.27
C SER A 247 -19.36 23.44 -3.02
N TRP A 248 -19.92 24.62 -2.76
CA TRP A 248 -21.36 24.79 -2.54
C TRP A 248 -22.14 24.43 -3.80
N ALA A 249 -21.77 24.98 -4.95
CA ALA A 249 -22.45 24.72 -6.21
C ALA A 249 -22.42 23.23 -6.62
N LEU A 250 -21.32 22.54 -6.39
CA LEU A 250 -21.20 21.11 -6.62
C LEU A 250 -22.07 20.31 -5.65
N HIS A 251 -22.10 20.70 -4.38
CA HIS A 251 -22.93 20.05 -3.36
C HIS A 251 -24.42 20.14 -3.70
N ASP A 252 -24.89 21.32 -4.11
CA ASP A 252 -26.30 21.56 -4.49
C ASP A 252 -26.74 20.69 -5.69
N ARG A 253 -25.79 20.30 -6.53
CA ARG A 253 -26.01 19.35 -7.65
C ARG A 253 -25.73 17.89 -7.28
N GLY A 254 -25.51 17.58 -5.97
CA GLY A 254 -25.26 16.24 -5.47
C GLY A 254 -23.90 15.66 -5.89
N ARG A 255 -22.93 16.50 -6.26
CA ARG A 255 -21.55 16.11 -6.60
C ARG A 255 -20.61 16.36 -5.45
N SER A 256 -19.60 15.49 -5.32
CA SER A 256 -18.59 15.63 -4.28
C SER A 256 -17.36 16.35 -4.81
N LEU A 257 -16.79 17.24 -4.01
CA LEU A 257 -15.50 17.87 -4.25
C LEU A 257 -14.43 17.24 -3.35
N MET A 258 -13.28 16.95 -3.91
CA MET A 258 -12.08 16.53 -3.17
C MET A 258 -10.93 17.48 -3.47
N VAL A 259 -10.30 17.98 -2.41
CA VAL A 259 -9.11 18.84 -2.51
C VAL A 259 -7.86 17.99 -2.47
N LEU A 260 -6.97 18.19 -3.42
CA LEU A 260 -5.68 17.51 -3.50
C LEU A 260 -4.62 18.38 -2.83
N PRO A 261 -4.12 18.03 -1.65
CA PRO A 261 -3.19 18.90 -0.91
C PRO A 261 -1.77 18.95 -1.50
N GLY A 262 -1.53 18.35 -2.66
CA GLY A 262 -0.20 18.29 -3.29
C GLY A 262 0.82 17.44 -2.53
N ILE A 263 0.41 16.72 -1.48
CA ILE A 263 1.28 15.88 -0.65
C ILE A 263 1.16 14.45 -1.10
N THR A 264 2.26 13.88 -1.54
CA THR A 264 2.32 12.52 -2.07
C THR A 264 2.96 11.55 -1.08
N ASP A 265 2.57 10.26 -1.17
CA ASP A 265 3.17 9.14 -0.42
C ASP A 265 3.15 9.24 1.12
N VAL A 266 2.23 10.04 1.69
CA VAL A 266 2.02 10.10 3.14
C VAL A 266 0.92 9.13 3.55
N ALA A 267 1.21 8.23 4.49
CA ALA A 267 0.21 7.32 5.01
C ALA A 267 -0.91 8.08 5.73
N ARG A 268 -2.17 7.70 5.47
CA ARG A 268 -3.38 8.32 6.03
C ARG A 268 -3.34 8.49 7.56
N ARG A 269 -2.73 7.54 8.29
CA ARG A 269 -2.57 7.62 9.76
C ARG A 269 -1.65 8.75 10.24
N ARG A 270 -0.78 9.28 9.37
CA ARG A 270 0.11 10.41 9.67
C ARG A 270 -0.53 11.77 9.39
N VAL A 271 -1.66 11.76 8.71
CA VAL A 271 -2.40 12.97 8.32
C VAL A 271 -3.53 13.20 9.30
N ARG A 272 -3.57 14.37 9.92
CA ARG A 272 -4.67 14.83 10.79
C ARG A 272 -5.13 16.19 10.33
N LEU A 273 -6.43 16.36 10.20
CA LEU A 273 -7.04 17.66 9.99
C LEU A 273 -7.22 18.32 11.35
N THR A 274 -6.73 19.54 11.48
CA THR A 274 -6.92 20.40 12.64
C THR A 274 -7.46 21.75 12.19
N SER A 275 -8.13 22.47 13.05
CA SER A 275 -8.62 23.82 12.75
C SER A 275 -8.04 24.79 13.76
N ALA A 276 -7.51 25.92 13.27
CA ALA A 276 -7.05 27.02 14.10
C ALA A 276 -7.37 28.35 13.41
N ALA A 277 -7.96 29.27 14.11
CA ALA A 277 -8.33 30.61 13.62
C ALA A 277 -9.17 30.58 12.32
N GLY A 278 -10.06 29.58 12.18
CA GLY A 278 -10.87 29.40 10.95
C GLY A 278 -10.15 28.76 9.77
N LEU A 279 -8.85 28.47 9.92
CA LEU A 279 -8.05 27.78 8.90
C LEU A 279 -8.10 26.27 9.12
N THR A 280 -8.25 25.50 8.04
CA THR A 280 -8.08 24.05 8.06
C THR A 280 -6.61 23.72 7.84
N LEU A 281 -5.96 23.15 8.87
CA LEU A 281 -4.55 22.78 8.85
C LEU A 281 -4.40 21.27 8.68
N LEU A 282 -3.53 20.87 7.75
CA LEU A 282 -3.15 19.48 7.55
C LEU A 282 -1.87 19.18 8.35
N HIS A 283 -2.01 18.57 9.51
CA HIS A 283 -0.86 18.15 10.32
C HIS A 283 -0.32 16.82 9.86
N ILE A 284 0.96 16.79 9.45
CA ILE A 284 1.67 15.57 9.02
C ILE A 284 2.59 15.12 10.16
N ALA A 285 2.20 14.03 10.81
CA ALA A 285 3.02 13.46 11.88
C ALA A 285 4.36 12.92 11.32
N PRO A 286 5.48 13.07 12.05
CA PRO A 286 6.76 12.49 11.64
C PRO A 286 6.71 10.96 11.55
N PRO A 287 7.62 10.31 10.79
CA PRO A 287 7.75 8.86 10.75
C PRO A 287 8.03 8.27 12.14
N LEU A 288 7.48 7.07 12.42
CA LEU A 288 7.62 6.38 13.71
C LEU A 288 9.01 5.71 13.87
N GLN A 289 10.08 6.50 13.74
CA GLN A 289 11.46 5.99 13.80
C GLN A 289 12.09 6.04 15.20
N ARG A 290 11.38 6.58 16.20
CA ARG A 290 11.87 6.79 17.59
C ARG A 290 10.82 6.37 18.61
N GLY A 291 11.24 6.22 19.87
CA GLY A 291 10.36 5.90 20.99
C GLY A 291 9.94 4.43 21.07
N ALA A 292 8.85 4.15 21.78
CA ALA A 292 8.36 2.80 22.08
C ALA A 292 8.15 1.93 20.83
N HIS A 293 7.69 2.51 19.73
CA HIS A 293 7.48 1.78 18.47
C HIS A 293 8.79 1.26 17.86
N ALA A 294 9.87 2.05 17.93
CA ALA A 294 11.18 1.64 17.44
C ALA A 294 11.81 0.55 18.35
N ALA A 295 11.58 0.64 19.67
CA ALA A 295 11.96 -0.40 20.61
C ALA A 295 11.20 -1.70 20.35
N ALA A 296 9.87 -1.63 20.17
CA ALA A 296 9.05 -2.78 19.82
C ALA A 296 9.48 -3.43 18.49
N LYS A 297 9.78 -2.62 17.47
CA LYS A 297 10.36 -3.12 16.21
C LYS A 297 11.64 -3.90 16.44
N THR A 298 12.56 -3.34 17.22
CA THR A 298 13.85 -3.97 17.52
C THR A 298 13.67 -5.30 18.29
N ALA A 299 12.74 -5.35 19.24
CA ALA A 299 12.43 -6.56 19.98
C ALA A 299 11.85 -7.64 19.06
N VAL A 300 10.86 -7.28 18.22
CA VAL A 300 10.27 -8.22 17.25
C VAL A 300 11.29 -8.74 16.26
N ASP A 301 12.18 -7.89 15.75
CA ASP A 301 13.26 -8.30 14.85
C ASP A 301 14.20 -9.31 15.49
N ARG A 302 14.70 -9.03 16.71
CA ARG A 302 15.65 -9.90 17.40
C ARG A 302 15.03 -11.20 17.86
N VAL A 303 13.86 -11.15 18.48
CA VAL A 303 13.14 -12.36 18.92
C VAL A 303 12.74 -13.20 17.71
N GLY A 304 12.22 -12.58 16.66
CA GLY A 304 11.89 -13.27 15.41
C GLY A 304 13.11 -13.91 14.76
N ALA A 305 14.25 -13.20 14.69
CA ALA A 305 15.50 -13.76 14.15
C ALA A 305 16.02 -14.94 15.00
N LEU A 306 15.96 -14.83 16.33
CA LEU A 306 16.35 -15.92 17.23
C LEU A 306 15.49 -17.17 17.03
N LEU A 307 14.16 -16.99 17.01
CA LEU A 307 13.23 -18.10 16.79
C LEU A 307 13.43 -18.75 15.43
N LEU A 308 13.65 -17.94 14.37
CA LEU A 308 13.95 -18.45 13.03
C LEU A 308 15.31 -19.19 12.98
N LEU A 309 16.35 -18.69 13.65
CA LEU A 309 17.64 -19.37 13.73
C LEU A 309 17.53 -20.72 14.45
N LEU A 310 16.78 -20.80 15.54
CA LEU A 310 16.54 -22.05 16.27
C LEU A 310 15.74 -23.04 15.40
N LEU A 311 14.64 -22.59 14.79
CA LEU A 311 13.78 -23.42 13.94
C LEU A 311 14.50 -23.93 12.70
N LEU A 312 15.29 -23.07 12.05
CA LEU A 312 15.98 -23.38 10.80
C LEU A 312 17.40 -23.94 11.03
N SER A 313 17.84 -24.11 12.28
CA SER A 313 19.21 -24.61 12.58
C SER A 313 19.57 -25.94 11.90
N PRO A 314 18.68 -26.97 11.82
CA PRO A 314 19.01 -28.20 11.09
C PRO A 314 19.21 -27.94 9.60
N LEU A 315 18.36 -27.10 9.01
CA LEU A 315 18.46 -26.69 7.60
C LEU A 315 19.76 -25.91 7.34
N LEU A 316 20.09 -24.94 8.21
CA LEU A 316 21.34 -24.17 8.09
C LEU A 316 22.57 -25.05 8.12
N LEU A 317 22.62 -26.07 8.98
CA LEU A 317 23.69 -27.04 9.04
C LEU A 317 23.77 -27.89 7.75
N LEU A 318 22.64 -28.37 7.27
CA LEU A 318 22.56 -29.11 5.99
C LEU A 318 23.08 -28.28 4.81
N LEU A 319 22.64 -27.01 4.72
CA LEU A 319 23.08 -26.09 3.67
C LEU A 319 24.58 -25.77 3.79
N ALA A 320 25.09 -25.60 5.00
CA ALA A 320 26.52 -25.41 5.26
C ALA A 320 27.35 -26.58 4.76
N LEU A 321 26.89 -27.82 5.04
CA LEU A 321 27.52 -29.04 4.56
C LEU A 321 27.47 -29.13 3.03
N ALA A 322 26.32 -28.86 2.42
CA ALA A 322 26.16 -28.87 0.97
C ALA A 322 27.11 -27.88 0.27
N VAL A 323 27.25 -26.65 0.81
CA VAL A 323 28.19 -25.65 0.29
C VAL A 323 29.65 -26.14 0.45
N ARG A 324 29.97 -26.74 1.56
CA ARG A 324 31.34 -27.24 1.86
C ARG A 324 31.75 -28.39 0.94
N LEU A 325 30.80 -29.28 0.65
CA LEU A 325 31.04 -30.44 -0.24
C LEU A 325 30.99 -30.05 -1.70
N GLY A 326 30.16 -29.04 -2.07
CA GLY A 326 29.96 -28.62 -3.45
C GLY A 326 31.09 -27.81 -4.07
N SER A 327 31.96 -27.20 -3.26
CA SER A 327 33.12 -26.44 -3.76
C SER A 327 34.15 -26.17 -2.64
N PRO A 328 35.47 -26.13 -2.94
CA PRO A 328 36.51 -25.81 -1.98
C PRO A 328 36.37 -24.37 -1.46
N GLY A 329 36.71 -24.15 -0.16
CA GLY A 329 36.72 -22.82 0.45
C GLY A 329 35.73 -22.63 1.61
N PRO A 330 35.56 -21.40 2.15
CA PRO A 330 34.72 -21.12 3.32
C PRO A 330 33.23 -21.28 2.99
N VAL A 331 32.44 -21.72 3.96
CA VAL A 331 30.97 -21.88 3.82
C VAL A 331 30.25 -20.55 3.73
N LEU A 332 30.71 -19.57 4.51
CA LEU A 332 30.13 -18.26 4.61
C LEU A 332 30.92 -17.24 3.77
N TYR A 333 30.24 -16.42 3.06
CA TYR A 333 30.74 -15.22 2.38
C TYR A 333 30.35 -13.98 3.16
N ARG A 334 31.27 -13.05 3.32
CA ARG A 334 31.05 -11.78 4.00
C ARG A 334 31.23 -10.64 3.01
N GLN A 335 30.25 -9.76 2.96
CA GLN A 335 30.30 -8.59 2.09
C GLN A 335 30.05 -7.32 2.90
N THR A 336 30.91 -6.33 2.75
CA THR A 336 30.70 -5.01 3.38
C THR A 336 29.51 -4.34 2.75
N ARG A 337 28.56 -3.94 3.58
CA ARG A 337 27.35 -3.22 3.22
C ARG A 337 27.19 -1.98 4.08
N VAL A 338 26.35 -1.04 3.62
CA VAL A 338 26.00 0.17 4.35
C VAL A 338 24.65 -0.02 5.04
N GLY A 339 24.66 0.23 6.35
CA GLY A 339 23.50 0.14 7.21
C GLY A 339 22.94 1.50 7.60
N ARG A 340 22.24 1.51 8.73
CA ARG A 340 21.62 2.71 9.28
C ARG A 340 22.67 3.81 9.53
N HIS A 341 22.30 5.05 9.16
CA HIS A 341 23.15 6.24 9.29
C HIS A 341 24.50 6.14 8.59
N GLY A 342 24.60 5.34 7.52
CA GLY A 342 25.85 5.19 6.77
C GLY A 342 26.89 4.25 7.42
N MET A 343 26.56 3.59 8.52
CA MET A 343 27.49 2.67 9.22
C MET A 343 27.72 1.41 8.37
N ARG A 344 28.98 1.05 8.16
CA ARG A 344 29.36 -0.16 7.43
C ARG A 344 29.25 -1.37 8.35
N PHE A 345 28.79 -2.51 7.80
CA PHE A 345 28.74 -3.79 8.51
C PHE A 345 29.03 -4.95 7.55
N ALA A 346 29.49 -6.07 8.11
CA ALA A 346 29.69 -7.30 7.36
C ALA A 346 28.36 -8.07 7.24
N MET A 347 27.80 -8.14 6.05
CA MET A 347 26.61 -8.93 5.74
C MET A 347 27.01 -10.37 5.45
N TRP A 348 26.35 -11.33 6.11
CA TRP A 348 26.67 -12.75 6.00
C TRP A 348 25.74 -13.45 5.01
N LYS A 349 26.34 -14.28 4.13
CA LYS A 349 25.61 -15.14 3.18
C LYS A 349 26.28 -16.50 3.10
N PHE A 350 25.54 -17.52 2.68
CA PHE A 350 26.19 -18.72 2.18
C PHE A 350 26.94 -18.41 0.88
N ARG A 351 28.09 -19.01 0.69
CA ARG A 351 28.86 -18.88 -0.54
C ARG A 351 28.13 -19.61 -1.68
N THR A 352 27.77 -18.87 -2.71
CA THR A 352 27.08 -19.36 -3.91
C THR A 352 27.94 -19.29 -5.17
N MET A 353 29.12 -18.67 -5.08
CA MET A 353 30.05 -18.48 -6.17
C MET A 353 31.40 -19.14 -5.88
N VAL A 354 32.21 -19.33 -6.91
CA VAL A 354 33.59 -19.79 -6.79
C VAL A 354 34.46 -18.80 -6.01
N VAL A 355 35.60 -19.26 -5.46
CA VAL A 355 36.42 -18.43 -4.54
C VAL A 355 36.94 -17.15 -5.19
N ASP A 356 37.29 -17.18 -6.49
CA ASP A 356 37.84 -16.03 -7.23
C ASP A 356 36.77 -15.23 -8.02
N ALA A 357 35.48 -15.33 -7.63
CA ALA A 357 34.36 -14.70 -8.31
C ALA A 357 34.49 -13.17 -8.46
N ASP A 358 35.10 -12.50 -7.47
CA ASP A 358 35.30 -11.03 -7.50
C ASP A 358 36.33 -10.63 -8.56
N ARG A 359 37.39 -11.42 -8.79
CA ARG A 359 38.35 -11.17 -9.85
C ARG A 359 37.75 -11.36 -11.25
N LEU A 360 36.82 -12.29 -11.39
CA LEU A 360 36.14 -12.57 -12.65
C LEU A 360 35.08 -11.50 -12.98
N LYS A 361 34.68 -10.67 -12.02
CA LYS A 361 33.64 -9.65 -12.21
C LYS A 361 34.05 -8.61 -13.26
N SER A 362 35.28 -8.12 -13.22
CA SER A 362 35.77 -7.09 -14.14
C SER A 362 35.70 -7.50 -15.61
N GLY A 363 35.90 -8.80 -15.92
CA GLY A 363 35.72 -9.32 -17.29
C GLY A 363 34.27 -9.49 -17.73
N LEU A 364 33.31 -9.42 -16.81
CA LEU A 364 31.88 -9.62 -17.08
C LEU A 364 31.07 -8.32 -17.04
N GLU A 365 31.67 -7.17 -16.73
CA GLU A 365 30.96 -5.87 -16.60
C GLU A 365 30.23 -5.44 -17.87
N GLN A 366 30.75 -5.78 -19.04
CA GLN A 366 30.12 -5.51 -20.33
C GLN A 366 28.82 -6.31 -20.57
N GLN A 367 28.60 -7.38 -19.81
CA GLN A 367 27.42 -8.25 -19.90
C GLN A 367 26.37 -7.94 -18.83
N ASN A 368 26.43 -6.75 -18.23
CA ASN A 368 25.43 -6.31 -17.26
C ASN A 368 24.08 -6.11 -17.94
N GLU A 369 23.06 -6.82 -17.44
CA GLU A 369 21.67 -6.78 -17.95
C GLU A 369 20.82 -5.72 -17.24
N ASN A 370 21.38 -4.89 -16.33
CA ASN A 370 20.65 -3.91 -15.55
C ASN A 370 21.12 -2.49 -15.89
N ASP A 371 20.17 -1.58 -16.06
CA ASP A 371 20.38 -0.15 -16.36
C ASP A 371 20.66 0.70 -15.10
N GLY A 372 20.65 0.09 -13.90
CA GLY A 372 20.91 0.75 -12.61
C GLY A 372 22.33 0.55 -12.07
N HIS A 373 22.53 1.01 -10.84
CA HIS A 373 23.82 0.88 -10.13
C HIS A 373 24.17 -0.56 -9.70
N MET A 374 23.30 -1.55 -9.98
CA MET A 374 23.49 -2.95 -9.59
C MET A 374 23.98 -3.77 -10.79
N PHE A 375 25.06 -4.55 -10.58
CA PHE A 375 25.49 -5.57 -11.55
C PHE A 375 24.56 -6.78 -11.48
N LYS A 376 24.01 -7.20 -12.61
CA LYS A 376 23.11 -8.34 -12.72
C LYS A 376 23.28 -9.10 -14.04
N MET A 377 23.27 -10.44 -13.93
CA MET A 377 23.41 -11.35 -15.05
C MET A 377 22.57 -12.62 -14.80
N ARG A 378 21.69 -13.01 -15.73
CA ARG A 378 20.79 -14.18 -15.58
C ARG A 378 21.54 -15.50 -15.50
N ARG A 379 22.60 -15.66 -16.29
CA ARG A 379 23.45 -16.87 -16.30
C ARG A 379 24.88 -16.49 -15.93
N ASP A 380 25.11 -16.25 -14.64
CA ASP A 380 26.42 -15.91 -14.12
C ASP A 380 27.30 -17.17 -14.03
N PRO A 381 28.41 -17.28 -14.80
CA PRO A 381 29.27 -18.47 -14.82
C PRO A 381 30.00 -18.68 -13.49
N ARG A 382 30.07 -17.69 -12.64
CA ARG A 382 30.70 -17.78 -11.32
C ARG A 382 29.89 -18.56 -10.30
N VAL A 383 28.58 -18.82 -10.58
CA VAL A 383 27.66 -19.47 -9.64
C VAL A 383 27.84 -20.98 -9.67
N THR A 384 28.10 -21.57 -8.49
CA THR A 384 28.21 -23.04 -8.32
C THR A 384 26.87 -23.74 -8.50
N PRO A 385 26.82 -25.06 -8.81
CA PRO A 385 25.56 -25.81 -8.94
C PRO A 385 24.70 -25.73 -7.67
N VAL A 386 25.31 -25.90 -6.48
CA VAL A 386 24.64 -25.72 -5.19
C VAL A 386 24.18 -24.27 -5.02
N GLY A 387 25.04 -23.32 -5.36
CA GLY A 387 24.73 -21.88 -5.29
C GLY A 387 23.53 -21.47 -6.13
N ARG A 388 23.30 -22.13 -7.27
CA ARG A 388 22.13 -21.87 -8.12
C ARG A 388 20.82 -22.24 -7.41
N VAL A 389 20.80 -23.39 -6.72
CA VAL A 389 19.64 -23.80 -5.92
C VAL A 389 19.42 -22.85 -4.75
N LEU A 390 20.49 -22.49 -4.02
CA LEU A 390 20.42 -21.57 -2.90
C LEU A 390 19.84 -20.21 -3.31
N ARG A 391 20.32 -19.64 -4.41
CA ARG A 391 19.83 -18.34 -4.94
C ARG A 391 18.37 -18.41 -5.38
N ARG A 392 17.97 -19.49 -6.08
CA ARG A 392 16.60 -19.68 -6.54
C ARG A 392 15.57 -19.57 -5.41
N TYR A 393 15.88 -20.08 -4.24
CA TYR A 393 15.01 -20.07 -3.07
C TYR A 393 15.44 -19.04 -2.01
N SER A 394 16.41 -18.16 -2.33
CA SER A 394 16.97 -17.15 -1.41
C SER A 394 17.51 -17.75 -0.08
N LEU A 395 17.89 -19.03 -0.10
CA LEU A 395 18.44 -19.74 1.07
C LEU A 395 19.86 -19.25 1.40
N ASP A 396 20.57 -18.68 0.43
CA ASP A 396 21.89 -18.08 0.62
C ASP A 396 21.85 -16.87 1.56
N GLU A 397 20.71 -16.25 1.75
CA GLU A 397 20.52 -15.07 2.59
C GLU A 397 20.19 -15.40 4.06
N LEU A 398 19.86 -16.66 4.38
CA LEU A 398 19.50 -17.07 5.74
C LEU A 398 20.55 -16.71 6.81
N PRO A 399 21.88 -16.73 6.57
CA PRO A 399 22.86 -16.29 7.56
C PRO A 399 22.73 -14.81 7.96
N GLN A 400 22.02 -13.97 7.20
CA GLN A 400 21.72 -12.60 7.60
C GLN A 400 20.83 -12.51 8.86
N LEU A 401 20.17 -13.60 9.26
CA LEU A 401 19.47 -13.66 10.55
C LEU A 401 20.41 -13.37 11.73
N PHE A 402 21.70 -13.73 11.64
CA PHE A 402 22.69 -13.33 12.63
C PHE A 402 22.92 -11.80 12.61
N ASN A 403 22.93 -11.17 11.42
CA ASN A 403 23.03 -9.71 11.34
C ASN A 403 21.85 -9.01 12.00
N ILE A 404 20.64 -9.62 11.91
CA ILE A 404 19.44 -9.09 12.55
C ILE A 404 19.53 -9.26 14.08
N LEU A 405 19.93 -10.42 14.55
CA LEU A 405 20.09 -10.70 15.97
C LEU A 405 21.09 -9.73 16.63
N PHE A 406 22.20 -9.43 15.96
CA PHE A 406 23.21 -8.45 16.41
C PHE A 406 22.78 -6.99 16.20
N GLY A 407 21.66 -6.74 15.52
CA GLY A 407 21.07 -5.40 15.36
C GLY A 407 21.63 -4.57 14.20
N HIS A 408 22.44 -5.16 13.32
CA HIS A 408 22.92 -4.50 12.09
C HIS A 408 21.81 -4.39 11.03
N MET A 409 20.91 -5.37 11.01
CA MET A 409 19.80 -5.49 10.08
C MET A 409 18.46 -5.62 10.82
N SER A 410 17.38 -5.66 10.06
CA SER A 410 16.00 -5.88 10.46
C SER A 410 15.41 -7.01 9.61
N LEU A 411 14.34 -7.65 10.08
CA LEU A 411 13.59 -8.62 9.26
C LEU A 411 13.02 -7.93 7.99
N VAL A 412 12.49 -6.72 8.15
CA VAL A 412 11.89 -5.93 7.05
C VAL A 412 12.54 -4.55 7.00
N GLY A 413 13.00 -4.15 5.82
CA GLY A 413 13.62 -2.84 5.58
C GLY A 413 14.08 -2.66 4.13
N PRO A 414 14.68 -1.52 3.79
CA PRO A 414 15.37 -1.32 2.52
C PRO A 414 16.52 -2.31 2.32
N ARG A 415 16.83 -2.64 1.07
CA ARG A 415 18.00 -3.47 0.78
C ARG A 415 19.29 -2.78 1.24
N PRO A 416 20.22 -3.49 1.91
CA PRO A 416 21.52 -2.93 2.28
C PRO A 416 22.35 -2.63 1.02
N PRO A 417 22.68 -1.35 0.72
CA PRO A 417 23.45 -0.99 -0.46
C PRO A 417 24.94 -1.30 -0.28
N LEU A 418 25.65 -1.38 -1.41
CA LEU A 418 27.10 -1.40 -1.43
C LEU A 418 27.67 -0.01 -1.11
N PRO A 419 28.89 0.11 -0.55
CA PRO A 419 29.52 1.41 -0.36
C PRO A 419 29.65 2.23 -1.67
N GLU A 420 29.93 1.58 -2.77
CA GLU A 420 30.06 2.19 -4.11
C GLU A 420 28.70 2.71 -4.66
N GLU A 421 27.60 2.04 -4.30
CA GLU A 421 26.25 2.50 -4.63
C GLU A 421 25.92 3.79 -3.87
N VAL A 422 26.26 3.85 -2.59
CA VAL A 422 25.94 4.99 -1.71
C VAL A 422 26.67 6.27 -2.14
N VAL A 423 27.88 6.17 -2.67
CA VAL A 423 28.62 7.33 -3.20
C VAL A 423 27.86 8.02 -4.32
N LYS A 424 27.03 7.29 -5.06
CA LYS A 424 26.24 7.79 -6.18
C LYS A 424 24.83 8.29 -5.76
N TYR A 425 24.48 8.15 -4.48
CA TYR A 425 23.15 8.53 -3.98
C TYR A 425 22.99 10.04 -3.90
N ASN A 426 21.83 10.51 -4.36
CA ASN A 426 21.40 11.90 -4.14
C ASN A 426 20.81 12.06 -2.72
N GLY A 427 20.49 13.31 -2.33
CA GLY A 427 19.94 13.61 -1.00
C GLY A 427 18.63 12.90 -0.66
N VAL A 428 17.81 12.57 -1.67
CA VAL A 428 16.55 11.83 -1.49
C VAL A 428 16.84 10.35 -1.25
N GLU A 429 17.73 9.76 -2.02
CA GLU A 429 18.11 8.35 -1.90
C GLU A 429 18.82 8.06 -0.57
N MET A 430 19.59 9.01 -0.03
CA MET A 430 20.25 8.92 1.28
C MET A 430 19.25 8.69 2.42
N ARG A 431 17.97 9.10 2.29
CA ARG A 431 16.93 8.86 3.31
C ARG A 431 16.66 7.37 3.54
N ARG A 432 16.99 6.49 2.60
CA ARG A 432 16.91 5.03 2.75
C ARG A 432 17.76 4.53 3.92
N LEU A 433 18.85 5.23 4.23
CA LEU A 433 19.78 4.90 5.32
C LEU A 433 19.31 5.35 6.72
N ASN A 434 18.14 6.00 6.84
CA ASN A 434 17.60 6.43 8.12
C ASN A 434 17.07 5.26 8.96
N VAL A 435 16.85 4.10 8.37
CA VAL A 435 16.39 2.88 9.04
C VAL A 435 17.40 1.74 8.86
N ARG A 436 17.26 0.68 9.65
CA ARG A 436 18.05 -0.53 9.44
C ARG A 436 17.66 -1.20 8.13
N PRO A 437 18.64 -1.66 7.33
CA PRO A 437 18.34 -2.46 6.15
C PRO A 437 17.69 -3.77 6.52
N GLY A 438 16.84 -4.29 5.62
CA GLY A 438 16.07 -5.50 5.84
C GLY A 438 16.63 -6.74 5.14
N LEU A 439 16.30 -7.91 5.69
CA LEU A 439 16.43 -9.19 5.01
C LEU A 439 15.43 -9.26 3.84
N THR A 440 14.23 -8.74 4.05
CA THR A 440 13.22 -8.53 3.01
C THR A 440 12.72 -7.08 3.02
N GLY A 441 12.06 -6.64 1.95
CA GLY A 441 11.56 -5.27 1.82
C GLY A 441 10.41 -5.15 0.83
N LEU A 442 9.79 -3.97 0.79
CA LEU A 442 8.63 -3.72 -0.08
C LEU A 442 8.96 -3.98 -1.56
N TRP A 443 10.11 -3.54 -2.05
CA TRP A 443 10.50 -3.74 -3.44
C TRP A 443 10.69 -5.23 -3.76
N GLN A 444 11.27 -6.01 -2.83
CA GLN A 444 11.51 -7.44 -2.99
C GLN A 444 10.22 -8.26 -3.13
N VAL A 445 9.10 -7.78 -2.60
CA VAL A 445 7.79 -8.44 -2.69
C VAL A 445 6.84 -7.80 -3.70
N SER A 446 7.28 -6.72 -4.40
CA SER A 446 6.44 -5.96 -5.33
C SER A 446 6.84 -6.06 -6.81
N GLY A 447 7.93 -6.75 -7.13
CA GLY A 447 8.40 -6.90 -8.53
C GLY A 447 9.85 -7.33 -8.62
N ARG A 448 10.62 -7.22 -7.49
CA ARG A 448 12.04 -7.61 -7.44
C ARG A 448 12.85 -6.98 -8.59
N SER A 449 13.35 -7.83 -9.46
CA SER A 449 14.24 -7.52 -10.57
C SER A 449 13.60 -6.79 -11.74
N ASP A 450 12.27 -6.80 -11.82
CA ASP A 450 11.54 -6.19 -12.94
C ASP A 450 11.24 -4.71 -12.68
N LEU A 451 11.63 -4.19 -11.50
CA LEU A 451 11.49 -2.79 -11.12
C LEU A 451 12.70 -1.97 -11.56
N SER A 452 12.43 -0.79 -12.10
CA SER A 452 13.45 0.22 -12.35
C SER A 452 14.09 0.71 -11.04
N TRP A 453 15.27 1.32 -11.12
CA TRP A 453 15.93 1.92 -9.97
C TRP A 453 15.02 2.94 -9.25
N ARG A 454 14.36 3.79 -10.04
CA ARG A 454 13.45 4.82 -9.52
C ARG A 454 12.28 4.24 -8.73
N GLU A 455 11.67 3.17 -9.23
CA GLU A 455 10.58 2.47 -8.54
C GLU A 455 11.06 1.78 -7.25
N THR A 456 12.24 1.16 -7.30
CA THR A 456 12.86 0.55 -6.13
C THR A 456 13.09 1.58 -5.02
N VAL A 457 13.66 2.74 -5.35
CA VAL A 457 13.88 3.84 -4.42
C VAL A 457 12.56 4.36 -3.86
N ALA A 458 11.55 4.56 -4.70
CA ALA A 458 10.23 5.04 -4.27
C ALA A 458 9.57 4.08 -3.26
N LEU A 459 9.67 2.76 -3.48
CA LEU A 459 9.15 1.75 -2.54
C LEU A 459 9.91 1.74 -1.22
N ASP A 460 11.24 1.88 -1.26
CA ASP A 460 12.05 1.96 -0.05
C ASP A 460 11.75 3.23 0.75
N LEU A 461 11.63 4.38 0.10
CA LEU A 461 11.25 5.64 0.75
C LEU A 461 9.84 5.57 1.34
N ARG A 462 8.89 4.98 0.61
CA ARG A 462 7.55 4.72 1.13
C ARG A 462 7.57 3.89 2.40
N TYR A 463 8.44 2.86 2.47
CA TYR A 463 8.63 2.08 3.69
C TYR A 463 9.21 2.93 4.82
N VAL A 464 10.29 3.67 4.56
CA VAL A 464 10.99 4.51 5.55
C VAL A 464 10.04 5.54 6.16
N ASP A 465 9.27 6.21 5.34
CA ASP A 465 8.38 7.28 5.78
C ASP A 465 7.07 6.76 6.41
N ASN A 466 6.60 5.58 6.01
CA ASN A 466 5.30 5.06 6.43
C ASN A 466 5.38 3.72 7.18
N TRP A 467 6.49 3.46 7.83
CA TRP A 467 6.68 2.21 8.56
C TRP A 467 5.57 1.91 9.57
N SER A 468 5.17 0.63 9.67
CA SER A 468 4.28 0.12 10.71
C SER A 468 4.54 -1.37 10.92
N LEU A 469 4.32 -1.83 12.14
CA LEU A 469 4.45 -3.26 12.48
C LEU A 469 3.56 -4.15 11.61
N SER A 470 2.32 -3.70 11.28
CA SER A 470 1.44 -4.43 10.36
C SER A 470 1.91 -4.44 8.93
N GLY A 471 2.59 -3.37 8.51
CA GLY A 471 3.28 -3.34 7.23
C GLY A 471 4.34 -4.42 7.17
N ASP A 472 5.13 -4.57 8.23
CA ASP A 472 6.15 -5.62 8.31
C ASP A 472 5.54 -7.01 8.23
N VAL A 473 4.49 -7.29 9.02
CA VAL A 473 3.79 -8.60 8.96
C VAL A 473 3.29 -8.88 7.54
N ASN A 474 2.72 -7.88 6.85
CA ASN A 474 2.25 -8.05 5.47
C ASN A 474 3.42 -8.33 4.50
N VAL A 475 4.55 -7.61 4.64
CA VAL A 475 5.74 -7.84 3.81
C VAL A 475 6.29 -9.24 4.07
N MET A 476 6.42 -9.69 5.33
CA MET A 476 6.86 -11.03 5.68
C MET A 476 5.95 -12.12 5.09
N ALA A 477 4.62 -11.97 5.19
CA ALA A 477 3.68 -12.92 4.60
C ALA A 477 3.79 -13.00 3.06
N ARG A 478 4.01 -11.86 2.40
CA ARG A 478 4.26 -11.81 0.95
C ARG A 478 5.62 -12.41 0.59
N THR A 479 6.64 -12.26 1.44
CA THR A 479 7.97 -12.85 1.24
C THR A 479 7.90 -14.37 1.22
N VAL A 480 7.20 -14.99 2.18
CA VAL A 480 7.01 -16.45 2.19
C VAL A 480 6.43 -16.94 0.87
N ARG A 481 5.37 -16.26 0.38
CA ARG A 481 4.77 -16.60 -0.92
C ARG A 481 5.75 -16.42 -2.09
N ALA A 482 6.53 -15.33 -2.09
CA ALA A 482 7.48 -15.02 -3.15
C ALA A 482 8.66 -16.01 -3.19
N VAL A 483 9.10 -16.50 -2.02
CA VAL A 483 10.14 -17.55 -1.92
C VAL A 483 9.61 -18.88 -2.42
N LEU A 484 8.40 -19.28 -2.01
CA LEU A 484 7.78 -20.56 -2.45
C LEU A 484 7.52 -20.59 -3.95
N ASN A 485 7.15 -19.47 -4.56
CA ASN A 485 6.91 -19.38 -6.01
C ASN A 485 8.19 -19.26 -6.84
N GLY A 486 9.35 -18.98 -6.25
CA GLY A 486 10.64 -18.86 -6.94
C GLY A 486 10.70 -17.77 -8.04
N GLN A 487 9.74 -16.84 -8.08
CA GLN A 487 9.66 -15.81 -9.12
C GLN A 487 10.66 -14.69 -8.88
N GLY A 488 11.43 -14.29 -9.94
CA GLY A 488 12.34 -13.15 -9.91
C GLY A 488 13.63 -13.37 -9.10
N ALA A 489 14.00 -14.61 -8.76
CA ALA A 489 15.30 -14.99 -8.19
C ALA A 489 16.19 -15.53 -9.31
N TYR A 490 17.23 -14.77 -9.67
CA TYR A 490 18.25 -15.16 -10.68
C TYR A 490 19.62 -15.14 -10.06
#